data_8a06f66bb92c27d754d14c85c72c6268
#
_entry.id   8a06f66bb92c27d754d14c85c72c6268
#
_cell.length_a   1.000
_cell.length_b   1.000
_cell.length_c   1.000
_cell.angle_alpha   90.00
_cell.angle_beta   90.00
_cell.angle_gamma   90.00
#
_symmetry.space_group_name_H-M   'P 1'
#
loop_
_entity.id
_entity.type
_entity.pdbx_description
1 polymer ?
#
loop_
_entity_poly.entity_id
_entity_poly.type
_entity_poly.pdbx_seq_one_letter_code
_entity_poly.pdbx_strand_id
1 'polypeptide(L)'
;MIVVSMIVKDSLTRVGEGVFKKVLDSTLQIPYESFVLVSDGTDGTEGFVKGWCEGRGKELVVARSNLYGHERPTRATARQTAVDLFLSNFSDEWLMFIDDDAVLNEGWWSWIAENRALEDPQVGEVWGINWDATPERKNFLALFGIKLEDYLVRKFHERGGCHDTLYRRKAIEGIMIPPELHVYEDAYLHHYVVRRGWKSVVNPVGVTHYHPTATTDLKAEMEKAKLAIHAAFKYGICEYEYVKTMREALKNRVLAYLSLLRPVLGLAPMMLTTVKVFGPRKGVVEAFKRQYLKLWFRWQALKAVKGMSLMPEVPDLAHSCAHEAMKR
;
A
#
# COMPACT_ATOMS: atom_id res chain seq x y z
N MET A 1 16.49 15.72 -9.81
CA MET A 1 15.76 15.06 -10.90
C MET A 1 15.06 13.83 -10.33
N ILE A 2 14.20 13.18 -11.10
CA ILE A 2 13.34 12.07 -10.67
C ILE A 2 13.59 10.88 -11.60
N VAL A 3 13.70 9.67 -11.05
CA VAL A 3 13.61 8.39 -11.76
C VAL A 3 12.26 7.78 -11.47
N VAL A 4 11.47 7.42 -12.49
CA VAL A 4 10.21 6.70 -12.33
C VAL A 4 10.46 5.21 -12.36
N SER A 5 9.86 4.46 -11.46
CA SER A 5 9.99 3.01 -11.41
C SER A 5 8.64 2.31 -11.32
N MET A 6 8.53 1.19 -11.99
CA MET A 6 7.36 0.31 -11.97
C MET A 6 7.80 -1.14 -11.79
N ILE A 7 7.11 -1.87 -10.92
CA ILE A 7 7.26 -3.32 -10.80
C ILE A 7 6.06 -3.99 -11.47
N VAL A 8 6.28 -4.94 -12.35
CA VAL A 8 5.21 -5.56 -13.15
C VAL A 8 5.32 -7.08 -13.18
N LYS A 9 4.15 -7.71 -13.27
CA LYS A 9 4.03 -9.13 -13.58
C LYS A 9 2.74 -9.36 -14.35
N ASP A 10 2.91 -9.66 -15.65
CA ASP A 10 1.79 -9.94 -16.56
C ASP A 10 0.72 -8.83 -16.58
N SER A 11 1.15 -7.55 -16.62
CA SER A 11 0.27 -6.40 -16.48
C SER A 11 -0.68 -6.21 -17.66
N LEU A 12 -0.25 -6.52 -18.89
CA LEU A 12 -1.14 -6.47 -20.05
C LEU A 12 -2.32 -7.44 -19.92
N THR A 13 -2.05 -8.64 -19.40
CA THR A 13 -3.10 -9.64 -19.14
C THR A 13 -3.95 -9.29 -17.92
N ARG A 14 -3.34 -8.78 -16.85
CA ARG A 14 -4.00 -8.55 -15.56
C ARG A 14 -4.80 -7.25 -15.52
N VAL A 15 -4.24 -6.19 -16.04
CA VAL A 15 -4.80 -4.83 -16.00
C VAL A 15 -5.51 -4.48 -17.31
N GLY A 16 -5.01 -5.01 -18.42
CA GLY A 16 -5.44 -4.69 -19.77
C GLY A 16 -4.66 -3.53 -20.37
N GLU A 17 -4.34 -3.65 -21.67
CA GLU A 17 -3.51 -2.68 -22.40
C GLU A 17 -4.01 -1.24 -22.27
N GLY A 18 -5.33 -1.03 -22.41
CA GLY A 18 -5.92 0.31 -22.40
C GLY A 18 -5.74 1.03 -21.04
N VAL A 19 -5.87 0.31 -19.94
CA VAL A 19 -5.63 0.88 -18.58
C VAL A 19 -4.14 1.06 -18.37
N PHE A 20 -3.33 0.04 -18.68
CA PHE A 20 -1.89 0.10 -18.50
C PHE A 20 -1.26 1.27 -19.29
N LYS A 21 -1.72 1.49 -20.54
CA LYS A 21 -1.32 2.65 -21.33
C LYS A 21 -1.69 3.98 -20.66
N LYS A 22 -2.89 4.10 -20.06
CA LYS A 22 -3.29 5.29 -19.32
C LYS A 22 -2.39 5.55 -18.11
N VAL A 23 -1.97 4.50 -17.41
CA VAL A 23 -1.02 4.62 -16.30
C VAL A 23 0.29 5.22 -16.80
N LEU A 24 0.89 4.63 -17.83
CA LEU A 24 2.13 5.14 -18.42
C LEU A 24 1.98 6.58 -18.93
N ASP A 25 0.90 6.89 -19.67
CA ASP A 25 0.66 8.24 -20.19
C ASP A 25 0.47 9.26 -19.04
N SER A 26 -0.10 8.86 -17.92
CA SER A 26 -0.29 9.75 -16.76
C SER A 26 1.04 10.18 -16.13
N THR A 27 2.11 9.37 -16.27
CA THR A 27 3.44 9.73 -15.75
C THR A 27 4.09 10.88 -16.51
N LEU A 28 3.63 11.19 -17.73
CA LEU A 28 4.20 12.26 -18.55
C LEU A 28 4.02 13.67 -17.96
N GLN A 29 3.14 13.83 -16.97
CA GLN A 29 3.05 15.09 -16.23
C GLN A 29 4.26 15.34 -15.33
N ILE A 30 5.06 14.31 -15.03
CA ILE A 30 6.24 14.41 -14.17
C ILE A 30 7.48 14.70 -15.01
N PRO A 31 8.39 15.60 -14.59
CA PRO A 31 9.63 15.88 -15.30
C PRO A 31 10.69 14.81 -14.97
N TYR A 32 10.68 13.70 -15.68
CA TYR A 32 11.68 12.64 -15.58
C TYR A 32 12.22 12.26 -16.96
N GLU A 33 13.42 11.70 -17.00
CA GLU A 33 14.05 11.20 -18.22
C GLU A 33 14.19 9.68 -18.21
N SER A 34 14.44 9.09 -17.03
CA SER A 34 14.74 7.68 -16.88
C SER A 34 13.59 6.90 -16.22
N PHE A 35 13.33 5.72 -16.77
CA PHE A 35 12.30 4.79 -16.30
C PHE A 35 12.96 3.45 -15.93
N VAL A 36 12.72 2.95 -14.74
CA VAL A 36 13.18 1.63 -14.28
C VAL A 36 12.00 0.68 -14.26
N LEU A 37 12.07 -0.39 -15.03
CA LEU A 37 11.08 -1.45 -15.08
C LEU A 37 11.64 -2.74 -14.48
N VAL A 38 11.07 -3.21 -13.37
CA VAL A 38 11.35 -4.55 -12.87
C VAL A 38 10.19 -5.47 -13.28
N SER A 39 10.47 -6.39 -14.20
CA SER A 39 9.46 -7.20 -14.88
C SER A 39 9.69 -8.69 -14.63
N ASP A 40 8.77 -9.35 -13.93
CA ASP A 40 8.79 -10.80 -13.69
C ASP A 40 7.72 -11.57 -14.48
N GLY A 41 7.07 -10.88 -15.43
CA GLY A 41 6.04 -11.44 -16.29
C GLY A 41 6.57 -11.97 -17.64
N THR A 42 5.67 -12.55 -18.44
CA THR A 42 5.94 -13.13 -19.76
C THR A 42 4.92 -12.74 -20.84
N ASP A 43 3.97 -11.87 -20.50
CA ASP A 43 2.83 -11.50 -21.37
C ASP A 43 3.11 -10.39 -22.40
N GLY A 44 4.37 -10.01 -22.58
CA GLY A 44 4.76 -8.93 -23.50
C GLY A 44 4.75 -7.53 -22.87
N THR A 45 4.43 -7.37 -21.59
CA THR A 45 4.44 -6.08 -20.87
C THR A 45 5.76 -5.34 -21.04
N GLU A 46 6.90 -6.03 -20.96
CA GLU A 46 8.23 -5.45 -21.13
C GLU A 46 8.41 -4.81 -22.52
N GLY A 47 8.05 -5.54 -23.59
CA GLY A 47 8.09 -5.03 -24.97
C GLY A 47 7.19 -3.81 -25.18
N PHE A 48 6.02 -3.82 -24.54
CA PHE A 48 5.09 -2.70 -24.59
C PHE A 48 5.69 -1.43 -23.94
N VAL A 49 6.25 -1.55 -22.74
CA VAL A 49 6.91 -0.42 -22.05
C VAL A 49 8.10 0.08 -22.84
N LYS A 50 8.90 -0.82 -23.42
CA LYS A 50 10.05 -0.44 -24.26
C LYS A 50 9.61 0.42 -25.43
N GLY A 51 8.63 -0.02 -26.23
CA GLY A 51 8.09 0.75 -27.34
C GLY A 51 7.47 2.09 -26.88
N TRP A 52 6.82 2.10 -25.72
CA TRP A 52 6.27 3.33 -25.16
C TRP A 52 7.36 4.34 -24.76
N CYS A 53 8.46 3.91 -24.12
CA CYS A 53 9.60 4.74 -23.75
C CYS A 53 10.33 5.27 -24.97
N GLU A 54 10.63 4.41 -25.96
CA GLU A 54 11.30 4.79 -27.23
C GLU A 54 10.50 5.86 -27.97
N GLY A 55 9.19 5.70 -28.07
CA GLY A 55 8.31 6.69 -28.72
C GLY A 55 8.24 8.05 -28.02
N ARG A 56 8.81 8.18 -26.81
CA ARG A 56 8.80 9.41 -25.97
C ARG A 56 10.19 9.89 -25.56
N GLY A 57 11.24 9.26 -26.10
CA GLY A 57 12.63 9.62 -25.79
C GLY A 57 13.00 9.41 -24.32
N LYS A 58 12.35 8.45 -23.63
CA LYS A 58 12.67 8.09 -22.26
C LYS A 58 13.72 6.99 -22.23
N GLU A 59 14.73 7.15 -21.37
CA GLU A 59 15.69 6.08 -21.10
C GLU A 59 15.01 4.98 -20.29
N LEU A 60 15.14 3.72 -20.73
CA LEU A 60 14.54 2.56 -20.06
C LEU A 60 15.63 1.63 -19.54
N VAL A 61 15.61 1.37 -18.24
CA VAL A 61 16.39 0.29 -17.60
C VAL A 61 15.42 -0.83 -17.23
N VAL A 62 15.66 -2.03 -17.77
CA VAL A 62 14.86 -3.23 -17.50
C VAL A 62 15.66 -4.22 -16.67
N ALA A 63 15.03 -4.81 -15.68
CA ALA A 63 15.59 -5.89 -14.87
C ALA A 63 14.55 -6.94 -14.49
N ARG A 64 15.02 -8.13 -14.13
CA ARG A 64 14.28 -9.14 -13.37
C ARG A 64 14.55 -8.92 -11.88
N SER A 65 13.63 -9.35 -11.03
CA SER A 65 13.85 -9.30 -9.59
C SER A 65 15.08 -10.09 -9.18
N ASN A 66 15.98 -9.46 -8.44
CA ASN A 66 16.96 -10.18 -7.66
C ASN A 66 16.24 -10.85 -6.48
N LEU A 67 16.51 -12.14 -6.24
CA LEU A 67 15.76 -12.93 -5.26
C LEU A 67 16.19 -12.70 -3.82
N TYR A 68 17.38 -12.12 -3.57
CA TYR A 68 17.91 -11.86 -2.22
C TYR A 68 17.85 -13.09 -1.30
N GLY A 69 18.11 -14.28 -1.87
CA GLY A 69 18.03 -15.54 -1.14
C GLY A 69 16.63 -16.13 -0.99
N HIS A 70 15.61 -15.52 -1.56
CA HIS A 70 14.25 -16.07 -1.60
C HIS A 70 14.07 -17.04 -2.77
N GLU A 71 13.16 -17.99 -2.67
CA GLU A 71 12.95 -19.04 -3.68
C GLU A 71 12.32 -18.53 -4.98
N ARG A 72 11.56 -17.45 -4.91
CA ARG A 72 10.79 -16.89 -6.04
C ARG A 72 10.64 -15.38 -5.94
N PRO A 73 10.38 -14.69 -7.08
CA PRO A 73 10.08 -13.26 -7.07
C PRO A 73 8.86 -12.94 -6.20
N THR A 74 8.98 -11.87 -5.43
CA THR A 74 7.92 -11.27 -4.63
C THR A 74 7.83 -9.78 -4.95
N ARG A 75 6.79 -9.08 -4.51
CA ARG A 75 6.75 -7.63 -4.62
C ARG A 75 7.92 -6.97 -3.88
N ALA A 76 8.30 -7.51 -2.72
CA ALA A 76 9.45 -7.01 -1.96
C ALA A 76 10.76 -7.13 -2.74
N THR A 77 11.03 -8.29 -3.36
CA THR A 77 12.25 -8.50 -4.16
C THR A 77 12.26 -7.59 -5.38
N ALA A 78 11.11 -7.37 -6.03
CA ALA A 78 11.01 -6.46 -7.17
C ALA A 78 11.25 -4.99 -6.76
N ARG A 79 10.65 -4.53 -5.66
CA ARG A 79 10.87 -3.16 -5.17
C ARG A 79 12.29 -2.95 -4.67
N GLN A 80 12.89 -3.94 -3.97
CA GLN A 80 14.29 -3.86 -3.57
C GLN A 80 15.21 -3.75 -4.79
N THR A 81 14.95 -4.57 -5.82
CA THR A 81 15.74 -4.49 -7.08
C THR A 81 15.64 -3.10 -7.71
N ALA A 82 14.46 -2.50 -7.74
CA ALA A 82 14.29 -1.14 -8.25
C ALA A 82 15.04 -0.09 -7.41
N VAL A 83 15.02 -0.22 -6.09
CA VAL A 83 15.79 0.64 -5.16
C VAL A 83 17.29 0.49 -5.42
N ASP A 84 17.79 -0.73 -5.53
CA ASP A 84 19.22 -0.98 -5.76
C ASP A 84 19.69 -0.43 -7.10
N LEU A 85 18.89 -0.61 -8.17
CA LEU A 85 19.17 -0.02 -9.47
C LEU A 85 19.19 1.51 -9.41
N PHE A 86 18.23 2.12 -8.72
CA PHE A 86 18.20 3.56 -8.53
C PHE A 86 19.43 4.05 -7.79
N LEU A 87 19.79 3.42 -6.67
CA LEU A 87 20.91 3.85 -5.85
C LEU A 87 22.27 3.66 -6.54
N SER A 88 22.43 2.63 -7.39
CA SER A 88 23.69 2.29 -8.05
C SER A 88 23.88 2.99 -9.39
N ASN A 89 22.82 3.19 -10.19
CA ASN A 89 22.95 3.61 -11.58
C ASN A 89 22.61 5.09 -11.82
N PHE A 90 21.91 5.74 -10.89
CA PHE A 90 21.46 7.11 -11.04
C PHE A 90 22.05 8.01 -9.97
N SER A 91 22.18 9.31 -10.25
CA SER A 91 22.53 10.35 -9.27
C SER A 91 21.33 11.18 -8.83
N ASP A 92 20.16 10.85 -9.34
CA ASP A 92 18.90 11.54 -9.08
C ASP A 92 18.53 11.53 -7.60
N GLU A 93 17.84 12.60 -7.15
CA GLU A 93 17.48 12.74 -5.75
C GLU A 93 16.23 11.96 -5.37
N TRP A 94 15.34 11.70 -6.35
CA TRP A 94 14.04 11.10 -6.09
C TRP A 94 13.78 9.86 -6.93
N LEU A 95 13.31 8.80 -6.28
CA LEU A 95 12.73 7.60 -6.89
C LEU A 95 11.22 7.66 -6.74
N MET A 96 10.50 7.58 -7.85
CA MET A 96 9.05 7.44 -7.82
C MET A 96 8.64 6.01 -8.12
N PHE A 97 7.88 5.40 -7.24
CA PHE A 97 7.13 4.20 -7.57
C PHE A 97 5.75 4.54 -8.08
N ILE A 98 5.31 3.83 -9.12
CA ILE A 98 3.94 3.84 -9.60
C ILE A 98 3.48 2.40 -9.84
N ASP A 99 2.26 2.07 -9.38
CA ASP A 99 1.66 0.76 -9.63
C ASP A 99 1.05 0.73 -11.04
N ASP A 100 1.05 -0.44 -11.66
CA ASP A 100 0.64 -0.67 -13.05
C ASP A 100 -0.88 -0.52 -13.32
N ASP A 101 -1.67 -0.27 -12.26
CA ASP A 101 -3.11 -0.03 -12.29
C ASP A 101 -3.52 1.32 -11.65
N ALA A 102 -2.54 2.19 -11.33
CA ALA A 102 -2.74 3.48 -10.71
C ALA A 102 -2.48 4.64 -11.70
N VAL A 103 -3.52 5.34 -12.10
CA VAL A 103 -3.43 6.52 -12.98
C VAL A 103 -3.28 7.77 -12.12
N LEU A 104 -2.21 8.54 -12.31
CA LEU A 104 -2.05 9.85 -11.68
C LEU A 104 -3.16 10.78 -12.16
N ASN A 105 -3.87 11.40 -11.22
CA ASN A 105 -4.89 12.38 -11.56
C ASN A 105 -4.27 13.65 -12.15
N GLU A 106 -5.03 14.35 -12.97
CA GLU A 106 -4.58 15.62 -13.55
C GLU A 106 -4.22 16.62 -12.43
N GLY A 107 -3.06 17.29 -12.60
CA GLY A 107 -2.53 18.22 -11.60
C GLY A 107 -1.72 17.56 -10.49
N TRP A 108 -1.46 16.26 -10.53
CA TRP A 108 -0.66 15.58 -9.51
C TRP A 108 0.72 16.23 -9.35
N TRP A 109 1.41 16.47 -10.46
CA TRP A 109 2.70 17.14 -10.44
C TRP A 109 2.61 18.62 -10.14
N SER A 110 1.62 19.31 -10.69
CA SER A 110 1.41 20.76 -10.44
C SER A 110 1.28 21.04 -8.95
N TRP A 111 0.52 20.19 -8.23
CA TRP A 111 0.41 20.32 -6.78
C TRP A 111 1.77 20.20 -6.06
N ILE A 112 2.62 19.25 -6.48
CA ILE A 112 3.96 19.07 -5.89
C ILE A 112 4.83 20.29 -6.13
N ALA A 113 4.82 20.81 -7.34
CA ALA A 113 5.60 21.98 -7.73
C ALA A 113 5.13 23.27 -7.01
N GLU A 114 3.83 23.52 -6.98
CA GLU A 114 3.23 24.69 -6.32
C GLU A 114 3.46 24.69 -4.81
N ASN A 115 3.39 23.52 -4.17
CA ASN A 115 3.61 23.38 -2.73
C ASN A 115 5.08 23.20 -2.37
N ARG A 116 5.99 23.17 -3.38
CA ARG A 116 7.42 23.00 -3.19
C ARG A 116 7.77 21.79 -2.32
N ALA A 117 6.96 20.70 -2.44
CA ALA A 117 7.03 19.57 -1.54
C ALA A 117 8.40 18.85 -1.56
N LEU A 118 9.10 18.88 -2.71
CA LEU A 118 10.43 18.26 -2.84
C LEU A 118 11.59 19.16 -2.37
N GLU A 119 11.35 20.44 -2.14
CA GLU A 119 12.36 21.41 -1.71
C GLU A 119 12.61 21.38 -0.20
N ASP A 120 11.63 20.93 0.62
CA ASP A 120 11.83 20.75 2.07
C ASP A 120 12.85 19.63 2.30
N PRO A 121 14.04 19.93 2.88
CA PRO A 121 15.08 18.93 3.10
C PRO A 121 14.70 17.86 4.11
N GLN A 122 13.65 18.03 4.87
CA GLN A 122 13.14 17.07 5.83
C GLN A 122 12.15 16.07 5.22
N VAL A 123 11.62 16.34 4.02
CA VAL A 123 10.70 15.45 3.32
C VAL A 123 11.47 14.27 2.72
N GLY A 124 11.13 13.07 3.17
CA GLY A 124 11.67 11.82 2.67
C GLY A 124 10.71 11.05 1.77
N GLU A 125 9.42 11.39 1.84
CA GLU A 125 8.35 10.71 1.11
C GLU A 125 7.24 11.67 0.74
N VAL A 126 6.77 11.58 -0.52
CA VAL A 126 5.53 12.23 -0.98
C VAL A 126 4.66 11.19 -1.64
N TRP A 127 3.43 11.01 -1.17
CA TRP A 127 2.49 10.04 -1.70
C TRP A 127 1.12 10.68 -1.96
N GLY A 128 0.40 10.15 -2.94
CA GLY A 128 -0.91 10.65 -3.29
C GLY A 128 -2.05 9.84 -2.64
N ILE A 129 -3.20 10.50 -2.49
CA ILE A 129 -4.41 9.84 -2.01
C ILE A 129 -4.88 8.83 -3.05
N ASN A 130 -5.11 7.59 -2.63
CA ASN A 130 -5.79 6.60 -3.45
C ASN A 130 -7.31 6.84 -3.41
N TRP A 131 -7.86 7.45 -4.46
CA TRP A 131 -9.28 7.77 -4.58
C TRP A 131 -10.16 6.57 -4.92
N ASP A 132 -9.58 5.39 -5.17
CA ASP A 132 -10.34 4.16 -5.38
C ASP A 132 -10.86 3.59 -4.05
N ALA A 133 -11.72 4.34 -3.38
CA ALA A 133 -12.58 3.71 -2.40
C ALA A 133 -13.72 3.01 -3.13
N THR A 134 -13.84 1.70 -2.90
CA THR A 134 -14.94 0.92 -3.48
C THR A 134 -16.29 1.57 -3.14
N PRO A 135 -17.29 1.48 -4.04
CA PRO A 135 -18.63 2.05 -3.78
C PRO A 135 -19.19 1.66 -2.42
N GLU A 136 -18.93 0.43 -1.95
CA GLU A 136 -19.37 -0.04 -0.64
C GLU A 136 -18.70 0.72 0.49
N ARG A 137 -17.41 1.00 0.37
CA ARG A 137 -16.67 1.76 1.39
C ARG A 137 -17.17 3.19 1.45
N LYS A 138 -17.36 3.84 0.29
CA LYS A 138 -17.94 5.20 0.22
C LYS A 138 -19.30 5.25 0.92
N ASN A 139 -20.19 4.31 0.56
CA ASN A 139 -21.52 4.23 1.16
C ASN A 139 -21.46 3.94 2.67
N PHE A 140 -20.55 3.06 3.10
CA PHE A 140 -20.37 2.72 4.52
C PHE A 140 -19.89 3.93 5.33
N LEU A 141 -18.88 4.67 4.85
CA LEU A 141 -18.36 5.86 5.51
C LEU A 141 -19.41 6.96 5.60
N ALA A 142 -20.20 7.14 4.53
CA ALA A 142 -21.29 8.13 4.49
C ALA A 142 -22.37 7.86 5.54
N LEU A 143 -22.67 6.59 5.86
CA LEU A 143 -23.61 6.24 6.93
C LEU A 143 -23.18 6.74 8.33
N PHE A 144 -21.88 6.95 8.52
CA PHE A 144 -21.31 7.42 9.79
C PHE A 144 -20.83 8.86 9.73
N GLY A 145 -21.16 9.60 8.65
CA GLY A 145 -20.75 10.98 8.48
C GLY A 145 -19.23 11.16 8.35
N ILE A 146 -18.50 10.09 7.99
CA ILE A 146 -17.04 10.13 7.84
C ILE A 146 -16.71 10.55 6.42
N LYS A 147 -15.94 11.63 6.26
CA LYS A 147 -15.43 12.06 4.97
C LYS A 147 -14.43 11.03 4.44
N LEU A 148 -14.55 10.69 3.16
CA LEU A 148 -13.69 9.71 2.51
C LEU A 148 -12.22 10.14 2.55
N GLU A 149 -11.95 11.40 2.29
CA GLU A 149 -10.59 11.97 2.29
C GLU A 149 -9.92 11.77 3.66
N ASP A 150 -10.56 12.21 4.75
CA ASP A 150 -10.03 12.07 6.12
C ASP A 150 -9.73 10.60 6.46
N TYR A 151 -10.58 9.69 5.98
CA TYR A 151 -10.36 8.26 6.17
C TYR A 151 -9.14 7.76 5.40
N LEU A 152 -8.99 8.15 4.12
CA LEU A 152 -7.90 7.72 3.26
C LEU A 152 -6.56 8.28 3.74
N VAL A 153 -6.49 9.58 4.04
CA VAL A 153 -5.29 10.24 4.59
C VAL A 153 -4.83 9.53 5.85
N ARG A 154 -5.75 9.32 6.81
CA ARG A 154 -5.40 8.64 8.06
C ARG A 154 -4.93 7.20 7.83
N LYS A 155 -5.60 6.45 6.94
CA LYS A 155 -5.23 5.08 6.62
C LYS A 155 -3.81 5.00 6.07
N PHE A 156 -3.45 5.91 5.15
CA PHE A 156 -2.13 5.90 4.53
C PHE A 156 -1.04 6.40 5.48
N HIS A 157 -1.29 7.40 6.32
CA HIS A 157 -0.35 7.78 7.37
C HIS A 157 -0.03 6.66 8.35
N GLU A 158 -0.98 5.77 8.60
CA GLU A 158 -0.76 4.63 9.50
C GLU A 158 -0.10 3.44 8.81
N ARG A 159 -0.34 3.25 7.51
CA ARG A 159 0.11 2.10 6.75
C ARG A 159 1.22 2.42 5.75
N GLY A 160 1.10 3.52 5.02
CA GLY A 160 1.89 3.80 3.81
C GLY A 160 1.34 3.10 2.55
N GLY A 161 1.98 3.37 1.43
CA GLY A 161 1.69 2.79 0.12
C GLY A 161 2.75 3.21 -0.89
N CYS A 162 2.81 2.53 -2.04
CA CYS A 162 3.76 2.85 -3.12
C CYS A 162 3.10 3.01 -4.49
N HIS A 163 1.79 3.25 -4.54
CA HIS A 163 1.05 3.34 -5.80
C HIS A 163 1.37 4.58 -6.64
N ASP A 164 1.90 5.65 -6.02
CA ASP A 164 2.32 6.91 -6.66
C ASP A 164 3.29 7.68 -5.76
N THR A 165 4.24 6.98 -5.16
CA THR A 165 5.04 7.51 -4.06
C THR A 165 6.44 7.87 -4.51
N LEU A 166 6.84 9.11 -4.22
CA LEU A 166 8.21 9.61 -4.33
C LEU A 166 8.98 9.35 -3.04
N TYR A 167 10.16 8.77 -3.16
CA TYR A 167 11.10 8.59 -2.07
C TYR A 167 12.40 9.35 -2.33
N ARG A 168 12.84 10.13 -1.34
CA ARG A 168 14.14 10.79 -1.41
C ARG A 168 15.25 9.76 -1.27
N ARG A 169 16.31 9.85 -2.10
CA ARG A 169 17.47 8.96 -2.08
C ARG A 169 18.00 8.70 -0.67
N LYS A 170 18.32 9.76 0.07
CA LYS A 170 18.82 9.66 1.45
C LYS A 170 17.85 8.99 2.43
N ALA A 171 16.55 9.09 2.16
CA ALA A 171 15.53 8.48 3.03
C ALA A 171 15.46 6.97 2.87
N ILE A 172 15.78 6.43 1.68
CA ILE A 172 15.76 4.99 1.38
C ILE A 172 17.15 4.35 1.30
N GLU A 173 18.20 5.14 1.46
CA GLU A 173 19.58 4.63 1.48
C GLU A 173 19.77 3.59 2.60
N GLY A 174 20.35 2.44 2.23
CA GLY A 174 20.58 1.33 3.16
C GLY A 174 19.34 0.50 3.52
N ILE A 175 18.20 0.73 2.87
CA ILE A 175 17.02 -0.11 3.07
C ILE A 175 17.26 -1.53 2.57
N MET A 176 16.76 -2.50 3.34
CA MET A 176 16.65 -3.91 2.93
C MET A 176 15.23 -4.38 3.19
N ILE A 177 14.44 -4.43 2.13
CA ILE A 177 13.05 -4.89 2.22
C ILE A 177 13.07 -6.40 2.40
N PRO A 178 12.46 -6.95 3.47
CA PRO A 178 12.44 -8.40 3.69
C PRO A 178 11.84 -9.13 2.50
N PRO A 179 12.58 -10.07 1.86
CA PRO A 179 12.15 -10.67 0.59
C PRO A 179 10.89 -11.52 0.68
N GLU A 180 10.54 -11.99 1.88
CA GLU A 180 9.30 -12.72 2.16
C GLU A 180 8.04 -11.83 2.16
N LEU A 181 8.18 -10.50 2.21
CA LEU A 181 7.04 -9.58 2.16
C LEU A 181 6.45 -9.53 0.76
N HIS A 182 5.48 -10.40 0.49
CA HIS A 182 4.71 -10.39 -0.75
C HIS A 182 3.56 -9.36 -0.73
N VAL A 183 3.19 -8.92 0.46
CA VAL A 183 2.23 -7.87 0.77
C VAL A 183 2.82 -7.06 1.90
N TYR A 184 2.61 -5.75 1.94
CA TYR A 184 3.15 -4.82 2.95
C TYR A 184 4.63 -4.45 2.78
N GLU A 185 5.24 -4.75 1.65
CA GLU A 185 6.55 -4.22 1.28
C GLU A 185 6.52 -2.70 1.13
N ASP A 186 5.39 -2.18 0.65
CA ASP A 186 5.08 -0.75 0.56
C ASP A 186 4.96 -0.10 1.94
N ALA A 187 4.26 -0.75 2.86
CA ALA A 187 4.17 -0.31 4.25
C ALA A 187 5.55 -0.35 4.95
N TYR A 188 6.38 -1.34 4.63
CA TYR A 188 7.75 -1.41 5.15
C TYR A 188 8.60 -0.22 4.72
N LEU A 189 8.54 0.16 3.44
CA LEU A 189 9.21 1.36 2.91
C LEU A 189 8.78 2.62 3.65
N HIS A 190 7.48 2.86 3.77
CA HIS A 190 6.93 3.99 4.51
C HIS A 190 7.45 4.05 5.95
N HIS A 191 7.30 2.95 6.70
CA HIS A 191 7.75 2.89 8.09
C HIS A 191 9.26 3.03 8.24
N TYR A 192 10.06 2.53 7.29
CA TYR A 192 11.50 2.74 7.28
C TYR A 192 11.85 4.22 7.17
N VAL A 193 11.21 4.95 6.25
CA VAL A 193 11.43 6.38 6.03
C VAL A 193 11.01 7.19 7.27
N VAL A 194 9.79 7.00 7.76
CA VAL A 194 9.23 7.76 8.88
C VAL A 194 10.00 7.51 10.19
N ARG A 195 10.42 6.27 10.47
CA ARG A 195 11.20 5.93 11.67
C ARG A 195 12.59 6.55 11.69
N ARG A 196 13.15 6.85 10.53
CA ARG A 196 14.41 7.58 10.42
C ARG A 196 14.25 9.09 10.61
N GLY A 197 13.06 9.55 10.94
CA GLY A 197 12.75 10.95 11.23
C GLY A 197 12.42 11.79 9.99
N TRP A 198 12.24 11.17 8.82
CA TRP A 198 11.83 11.88 7.62
C TRP A 198 10.33 12.21 7.67
N LYS A 199 9.96 13.35 7.10
CA LYS A 199 8.56 13.73 6.92
C LYS A 199 7.94 12.98 5.75
N SER A 200 6.71 12.55 5.92
CA SER A 200 5.82 12.04 4.87
C SER A 200 4.78 13.12 4.52
N VAL A 201 4.66 13.45 3.25
CA VAL A 201 3.76 14.48 2.74
C VAL A 201 2.68 13.86 1.88
N VAL A 202 1.45 14.33 2.04
CA VAL A 202 0.27 13.86 1.29
C VAL A 202 -0.03 14.78 0.13
N ASN A 203 -0.09 14.23 -1.08
CA ASN A 203 -0.63 14.91 -2.25
C ASN A 203 -2.14 14.61 -2.36
N PRO A 204 -3.02 15.59 -2.12
CA PRO A 204 -4.46 15.36 -2.13
C PRO A 204 -5.03 15.11 -3.53
N VAL A 205 -4.30 15.44 -4.60
CA VAL A 205 -4.72 15.13 -5.98
C VAL A 205 -4.71 13.63 -6.21
N GLY A 206 -3.65 12.95 -5.80
CA GLY A 206 -3.54 11.50 -5.75
C GLY A 206 -3.76 10.76 -7.06
N VAL A 207 -4.20 9.51 -6.94
CA VAL A 207 -4.40 8.57 -8.05
C VAL A 207 -5.79 8.01 -8.10
N THR A 208 -6.17 7.54 -9.29
CA THR A 208 -7.33 6.66 -9.50
C THR A 208 -6.84 5.26 -9.80
N HIS A 209 -7.14 4.29 -8.92
CA HIS A 209 -6.87 2.88 -9.16
C HIS A 209 -7.96 2.23 -9.98
N TYR A 210 -7.57 1.45 -10.97
CA TYR A 210 -8.47 0.70 -11.83
C TYR A 210 -8.61 -0.76 -11.36
N HIS A 211 -9.15 -0.94 -10.15
CA HIS A 211 -9.51 -2.28 -9.67
C HIS A 211 -10.92 -2.65 -10.13
N PRO A 212 -11.12 -3.81 -10.75
CA PRO A 212 -12.46 -4.32 -10.98
C PRO A 212 -13.16 -4.52 -9.64
N THR A 213 -14.44 -4.12 -9.56
CA THR A 213 -15.28 -4.40 -8.39
C THR A 213 -15.43 -5.91 -8.24
N ALA A 214 -14.63 -6.51 -7.40
CA ALA A 214 -14.57 -7.96 -7.23
C ALA A 214 -15.30 -8.42 -5.96
N THR A 215 -15.87 -9.62 -6.03
CA THR A 215 -16.36 -10.32 -4.85
C THR A 215 -15.20 -10.76 -3.96
N THR A 216 -15.43 -10.80 -2.65
CA THR A 216 -14.39 -11.16 -1.68
C THR A 216 -13.98 -12.63 -1.82
N ASP A 217 -12.72 -12.87 -2.17
CA ASP A 217 -12.08 -14.15 -2.01
C ASP A 217 -11.60 -14.32 -0.57
N LEU A 218 -12.37 -15.06 0.23
CA LEU A 218 -12.06 -15.24 1.64
C LEU A 218 -10.69 -15.88 1.88
N LYS A 219 -10.29 -16.85 1.05
CA LYS A 219 -9.01 -17.55 1.22
C LYS A 219 -7.84 -16.61 0.98
N ALA A 220 -7.87 -15.88 -0.14
CA ALA A 220 -6.84 -14.91 -0.46
C ALA A 220 -6.74 -13.80 0.59
N GLU A 221 -7.87 -13.27 1.05
CA GLU A 221 -7.89 -12.23 2.08
C GLU A 221 -7.44 -12.73 3.46
N MET A 222 -7.75 -13.99 3.81
CA MET A 222 -7.23 -14.60 5.05
C MET A 222 -5.71 -14.80 5.00
N GLU A 223 -5.15 -15.20 3.87
CA GLU A 223 -3.68 -15.31 3.71
C GLU A 223 -3.02 -13.93 3.78
N LYS A 224 -3.56 -12.91 3.12
CA LYS A 224 -3.09 -11.52 3.27
C LYS A 224 -3.12 -11.08 4.74
N ALA A 225 -4.20 -11.38 5.45
CA ALA A 225 -4.33 -11.02 6.85
C ALA A 225 -3.30 -11.74 7.75
N LYS A 226 -2.94 -12.99 7.47
CA LYS A 226 -1.83 -13.69 8.18
C LYS A 226 -0.50 -13.01 7.94
N LEU A 227 -0.19 -12.68 6.67
CA LEU A 227 1.02 -11.95 6.32
C LEU A 227 1.07 -10.60 7.01
N ALA A 228 -0.05 -9.88 7.07
CA ALA A 228 -0.18 -8.63 7.77
C ALA A 228 0.13 -8.77 9.26
N ILE A 229 -0.40 -9.80 9.93
CA ILE A 229 -0.11 -10.10 11.34
C ILE A 229 1.38 -10.35 11.52
N HIS A 230 1.96 -11.18 10.67
CA HIS A 230 3.38 -11.49 10.71
C HIS A 230 4.22 -10.22 10.52
N ALA A 231 3.93 -9.41 9.51
CA ALA A 231 4.65 -8.17 9.24
C ALA A 231 4.52 -7.16 10.39
N ALA A 232 3.32 -7.01 10.97
CA ALA A 232 3.10 -6.12 12.10
C ALA A 232 3.97 -6.49 13.30
N PHE A 233 4.07 -7.78 13.63
CA PHE A 233 4.85 -8.24 14.77
C PHE A 233 6.35 -8.33 14.49
N LYS A 234 6.74 -8.87 13.34
CA LYS A 234 8.16 -9.07 13.03
C LYS A 234 8.88 -7.77 12.66
N TYR A 235 8.19 -6.88 11.94
CA TYR A 235 8.80 -5.66 11.39
C TYR A 235 8.20 -4.37 11.95
N GLY A 236 7.24 -4.48 12.88
CA GLY A 236 6.53 -3.33 13.43
C GLY A 236 5.73 -2.54 12.41
N ILE A 237 5.26 -3.18 11.33
CA ILE A 237 4.41 -2.56 10.33
C ILE A 237 2.98 -2.62 10.82
N CYS A 238 2.35 -1.45 10.98
CA CYS A 238 1.00 -1.35 11.51
C CYS A 238 0.03 -0.88 10.43
N GLU A 239 -1.01 -1.67 10.16
CA GLU A 239 -2.15 -1.23 9.38
C GLU A 239 -3.26 -0.71 10.31
N TYR A 240 -4.04 0.29 9.86
CA TYR A 240 -5.03 0.98 10.70
C TYR A 240 -5.97 0.05 11.51
N GLU A 241 -6.58 -0.95 10.88
CA GLU A 241 -7.47 -1.90 11.55
C GLU A 241 -6.72 -2.78 12.56
N TYR A 242 -5.46 -3.03 12.34
CA TYR A 242 -4.55 -3.75 13.20
C TYR A 242 -4.15 -2.98 14.43
N VAL A 243 -3.61 -1.77 14.23
CA VAL A 243 -3.19 -0.88 15.32
C VAL A 243 -4.30 -0.75 16.33
N LYS A 244 -5.54 -0.59 15.83
CA LYS A 244 -6.73 -0.47 16.68
C LYS A 244 -7.00 -1.73 17.48
N THR A 245 -6.97 -2.91 16.84
CA THR A 245 -7.21 -4.19 17.52
C THR A 245 -6.08 -4.54 18.49
N MET A 246 -4.83 -4.31 18.12
CA MET A 246 -3.69 -4.55 19.00
C MET A 246 -3.67 -3.59 20.18
N ARG A 247 -3.96 -2.31 19.95
CA ARG A 247 -4.08 -1.30 21.01
C ARG A 247 -5.14 -1.69 22.05
N GLU A 248 -6.29 -2.16 21.59
CA GLU A 248 -7.36 -2.67 22.45
C GLU A 248 -6.91 -3.89 23.25
N ALA A 249 -6.19 -4.81 22.59
CA ALA A 249 -5.66 -6.02 23.24
C ALA A 249 -4.60 -5.70 24.31
N LEU A 250 -3.74 -4.73 24.05
CA LEU A 250 -2.67 -4.31 24.98
C LEU A 250 -3.22 -3.52 26.17
N LYS A 251 -4.21 -2.64 25.96
CA LYS A 251 -4.76 -1.80 27.04
C LYS A 251 -5.68 -2.55 27.97
N ASN A 252 -6.53 -3.41 27.46
CA ASN A 252 -7.49 -4.15 28.28
C ASN A 252 -7.98 -5.41 27.53
N ARG A 253 -7.63 -6.59 28.07
CA ARG A 253 -8.01 -7.87 27.49
C ARG A 253 -9.51 -8.02 27.35
N VAL A 254 -10.31 -7.51 28.29
CA VAL A 254 -11.78 -7.56 28.22
C VAL A 254 -12.27 -6.73 27.04
N LEU A 255 -11.78 -5.50 26.88
CA LEU A 255 -12.13 -4.64 25.74
C LEU A 255 -11.70 -5.26 24.41
N ALA A 256 -10.55 -5.94 24.37
CA ALA A 256 -10.08 -6.66 23.20
C ALA A 256 -11.04 -7.78 22.80
N TYR A 257 -11.55 -8.57 23.74
CA TYR A 257 -12.58 -9.58 23.47
C TYR A 257 -13.93 -8.96 23.07
N LEU A 258 -14.34 -7.87 23.72
CA LEU A 258 -15.54 -7.13 23.34
C LEU A 258 -15.43 -6.55 21.92
N SER A 259 -14.22 -6.24 21.46
CA SER A 259 -14.00 -5.77 20.09
C SER A 259 -14.38 -6.80 19.03
N LEU A 260 -14.42 -8.10 19.37
CA LEU A 260 -14.89 -9.16 18.49
C LEU A 260 -16.39 -9.03 18.15
N LEU A 261 -17.17 -8.32 18.97
CA LEU A 261 -18.59 -8.05 18.69
C LEU A 261 -18.79 -6.97 17.61
N ARG A 262 -17.79 -6.12 17.36
CA ARG A 262 -17.91 -5.02 16.37
C ARG A 262 -18.27 -5.49 14.95
N PRO A 263 -17.69 -6.58 14.39
CA PRO A 263 -18.13 -7.08 13.10
C PRO A 263 -19.58 -7.53 13.08
N VAL A 264 -20.09 -8.09 14.18
CA VAL A 264 -21.50 -8.49 14.31
C VAL A 264 -22.39 -7.26 14.28
N LEU A 265 -22.07 -6.22 15.06
CA LEU A 265 -22.80 -4.95 15.07
C LEU A 265 -22.72 -4.22 13.72
N GLY A 266 -21.61 -4.38 12.99
CA GLY A 266 -21.41 -3.81 11.67
C GLY A 266 -22.09 -4.57 10.52
N LEU A 267 -22.75 -5.69 10.78
CA LEU A 267 -23.34 -6.51 9.72
C LEU A 267 -24.48 -5.80 8.99
N ALA A 268 -25.42 -5.20 9.72
CA ALA A 268 -26.56 -4.51 9.10
C ALA A 268 -26.15 -3.34 8.20
N PRO A 269 -25.32 -2.36 8.64
CA PRO A 269 -24.83 -1.32 7.75
C PRO A 269 -24.04 -1.89 6.55
N MET A 270 -23.25 -2.96 6.74
CA MET A 270 -22.53 -3.60 5.64
C MET A 270 -23.50 -4.23 4.62
N MET A 271 -24.56 -4.89 5.08
CA MET A 271 -25.60 -5.44 4.18
C MET A 271 -26.26 -4.34 3.35
N LEU A 272 -26.64 -3.22 3.98
CA LEU A 272 -27.22 -2.10 3.26
C LEU A 272 -26.33 -1.58 2.13
N THR A 273 -25.03 -1.51 2.37
CA THR A 273 -24.07 -1.00 1.38
C THR A 273 -23.74 -2.02 0.29
N THR A 274 -23.52 -3.27 0.65
CA THR A 274 -23.18 -4.33 -0.31
C THR A 274 -24.35 -4.71 -1.20
N VAL A 275 -25.58 -4.70 -0.68
CA VAL A 275 -26.80 -4.95 -1.47
C VAL A 275 -26.99 -3.89 -2.55
N LYS A 276 -26.67 -2.63 -2.28
CA LYS A 276 -26.72 -1.55 -3.30
C LYS A 276 -25.75 -1.78 -4.45
N VAL A 277 -24.60 -2.43 -4.19
CA VAL A 277 -23.54 -2.64 -5.18
C VAL A 277 -23.70 -3.97 -5.93
N PHE A 278 -23.98 -5.05 -5.23
CA PHE A 278 -23.98 -6.41 -5.77
C PHE A 278 -25.38 -7.00 -5.99
N GLY A 279 -26.41 -6.26 -5.62
CA GLY A 279 -27.80 -6.75 -5.59
C GLY A 279 -28.12 -7.58 -4.34
N PRO A 280 -29.41 -7.93 -4.09
CA PRO A 280 -29.84 -8.45 -2.80
C PRO A 280 -29.16 -9.76 -2.39
N ARG A 281 -29.15 -10.77 -3.26
CA ARG A 281 -28.58 -12.09 -2.91
C ARG A 281 -27.05 -12.05 -2.74
N LYS A 282 -26.33 -11.52 -3.74
CA LYS A 282 -24.87 -11.42 -3.71
C LYS A 282 -24.41 -10.46 -2.61
N GLY A 283 -25.08 -9.33 -2.43
CA GLY A 283 -24.72 -8.33 -1.44
C GLY A 283 -24.82 -8.83 -0.01
N VAL A 284 -25.83 -9.64 0.32
CA VAL A 284 -25.93 -10.29 1.63
C VAL A 284 -24.76 -11.23 1.87
N VAL A 285 -24.45 -12.09 0.89
CA VAL A 285 -23.30 -13.02 0.99
C VAL A 285 -21.98 -12.26 1.18
N GLU A 286 -21.77 -11.18 0.41
CA GLU A 286 -20.57 -10.34 0.54
C GLU A 286 -20.48 -9.64 1.89
N ALA A 287 -21.59 -9.16 2.46
CA ALA A 287 -21.62 -8.60 3.79
C ALA A 287 -21.14 -9.61 4.85
N PHE A 288 -21.68 -10.84 4.80
CA PHE A 288 -21.26 -11.91 5.71
C PHE A 288 -19.78 -12.26 5.54
N LYS A 289 -19.29 -12.45 4.32
CA LYS A 289 -17.87 -12.74 4.04
C LYS A 289 -16.96 -11.66 4.65
N ARG A 290 -17.26 -10.39 4.42
CA ARG A 290 -16.47 -9.25 4.90
C ARG A 290 -16.47 -9.13 6.41
N GLN A 291 -17.62 -9.35 7.06
CA GLN A 291 -17.69 -9.30 8.53
C GLN A 291 -17.05 -10.53 9.18
N TYR A 292 -17.19 -11.72 8.56
CA TYR A 292 -16.46 -12.91 8.99
C TYR A 292 -14.95 -12.70 8.92
N LEU A 293 -14.44 -12.13 7.81
CA LEU A 293 -13.03 -11.81 7.66
C LEU A 293 -12.54 -10.85 8.75
N LYS A 294 -13.30 -9.80 9.07
CA LYS A 294 -12.97 -8.87 10.17
C LYS A 294 -12.94 -9.55 11.53
N LEU A 295 -13.88 -10.44 11.78
CA LEU A 295 -13.94 -11.21 13.03
C LEU A 295 -12.74 -12.15 13.14
N TRP A 296 -12.46 -12.91 12.08
CA TRP A 296 -11.35 -13.84 12.00
C TRP A 296 -10.01 -13.13 12.20
N PHE A 297 -9.84 -12.00 11.55
CA PHE A 297 -8.67 -11.16 11.65
C PHE A 297 -8.42 -10.69 13.10
N ARG A 298 -9.45 -10.13 13.75
CA ARG A 298 -9.36 -9.70 15.16
C ARG A 298 -9.01 -10.87 16.07
N TRP A 299 -9.59 -12.02 15.81
CA TRP A 299 -9.27 -13.24 16.56
C TRP A 299 -7.81 -13.69 16.40
N GLN A 300 -7.26 -13.66 15.18
CA GLN A 300 -5.85 -13.99 14.95
C GLN A 300 -4.92 -12.96 15.61
N ALA A 301 -5.23 -11.68 15.52
CA ALA A 301 -4.45 -10.63 16.18
C ALA A 301 -4.43 -10.83 17.71
N LEU A 302 -5.56 -11.17 18.34
CA LEU A 302 -5.62 -11.49 19.76
C LEU A 302 -4.80 -12.73 20.15
N LYS A 303 -4.80 -13.76 19.29
CA LYS A 303 -3.95 -14.94 19.52
C LYS A 303 -2.46 -14.58 19.44
N ALA A 304 -2.08 -13.79 18.44
CA ALA A 304 -0.71 -13.35 18.28
C ALA A 304 -0.22 -12.53 19.49
N VAL A 305 -1.03 -11.57 19.98
CA VAL A 305 -0.73 -10.81 21.21
C VAL A 305 -0.57 -11.71 22.44
N LYS A 306 -1.41 -12.75 22.58
CA LYS A 306 -1.28 -13.73 23.67
C LYS A 306 0.00 -14.55 23.57
N GLY A 307 0.38 -14.98 22.38
CA GLY A 307 1.65 -15.69 22.15
C GLY A 307 2.86 -14.84 22.53
N MET A 308 2.81 -13.54 22.25
CA MET A 308 3.87 -12.59 22.62
C MET A 308 4.00 -12.39 24.13
N SER A 309 2.89 -12.43 24.89
CA SER A 309 2.94 -12.30 26.36
C SER A 309 3.70 -13.43 27.04
N LEU A 310 4.00 -14.50 26.31
CA LEU A 310 4.82 -15.64 26.76
C LEU A 310 6.27 -15.59 26.25
N MET A 311 6.60 -14.61 25.39
CA MET A 311 7.94 -14.41 24.86
C MET A 311 8.57 -13.14 25.45
N PRO A 312 9.61 -13.23 26.29
CA PRO A 312 10.16 -12.06 26.98
C PRO A 312 10.95 -11.06 26.11
N GLU A 313 11.13 -11.32 24.82
CA GLU A 313 12.05 -10.56 23.96
C GLU A 313 11.42 -9.69 22.84
N VAL A 314 10.11 -9.43 22.85
CA VAL A 314 9.47 -8.58 21.82
C VAL A 314 8.72 -7.36 22.40
N PRO A 315 9.25 -6.64 23.42
CA PRO A 315 8.61 -5.44 23.96
C PRO A 315 8.56 -4.27 22.98
N ASP A 316 9.58 -4.10 22.13
CA ASP A 316 9.76 -2.87 21.34
C ASP A 316 8.80 -2.76 20.14
N LEU A 317 8.44 -3.84 19.50
CA LEU A 317 7.57 -3.80 18.30
C LEU A 317 6.12 -3.44 18.64
N ALA A 318 5.57 -4.04 19.69
CA ALA A 318 4.23 -3.72 20.16
C ALA A 318 4.16 -2.32 20.80
N HIS A 319 5.25 -1.85 21.44
CA HIS A 319 5.34 -0.51 22.01
C HIS A 319 5.46 0.57 20.93
N SER A 320 6.19 0.35 19.83
CA SER A 320 6.32 1.35 18.76
C SER A 320 4.97 1.64 18.12
N CYS A 321 4.18 0.61 17.78
CA CYS A 321 2.86 0.77 17.21
C CYS A 321 1.86 1.43 18.18
N ALA A 322 1.97 1.13 19.48
CA ALA A 322 1.11 1.74 20.51
C ALA A 322 1.54 3.19 20.84
N HIS A 323 2.83 3.49 20.80
CA HIS A 323 3.38 4.78 21.20
C HIS A 323 3.13 5.89 20.17
N GLU A 324 3.28 5.59 18.87
CA GLU A 324 2.95 6.53 17.78
C GLU A 324 1.47 6.87 17.75
N ALA A 325 0.61 5.91 18.07
CA ALA A 325 -0.82 6.12 18.07
C ALA A 325 -1.36 6.83 19.34
N MET A 326 -0.55 6.97 20.40
CA MET A 326 -0.92 7.71 21.61
C MET A 326 -0.48 9.18 21.59
N LYS A 327 0.41 9.58 20.68
CA LYS A 327 0.89 10.98 20.55
C LYS A 327 -0.01 11.84 19.64
N ARG A 328 -1.07 11.28 19.11
CA ARG A 328 -2.09 11.94 18.29
C ARG A 328 -3.46 11.61 18.88
#